data_d8489f17dfac3fec39a5f995389bd822
#
_entry.id   d8489f17dfac3fec39a5f995389bd822
#
_cell.length_a   1.000
_cell.length_b   1.000
_cell.length_c   1.000
_cell.angle_alpha   90.00
_cell.angle_beta   90.00
_cell.angle_gamma   90.00
#
_symmetry.space_group_name_H-M   'P 1'
#
loop_
_entity.id
_entity.type
_entity.pdbx_description
1 polymer ?
#
loop_
_entity_poly.entity_id
_entity_poly.type
_entity_poly.pdbx_seq_one_letter_code
_entity_poly.pdbx_strand_id
1 'polypeptide(L)'
;MVLQRHEINEKDTWDLSTIYSTDQPWEEALKEASEKIESASQYEGHLLDSADSLLTITEFSLEMERQVEKLYVYAHMKNDQDTREAKYQEYYAKAMTLYSQLEQAFSFYEPEFMELSEEQYKHFLESQPKLQVYQHYFDKLLQEKEHVLSQREEELLAAAGEIFGSASETFAILDNADIVFPYVLDDDGKEVQLSHGTYTRLMES
;
A
#
# COMPACT_ATOMS: atom_id res chain seq x y z
N MET A 1 -28.44 9.26 14.22
CA MET A 1 -27.63 10.35 13.63
C MET A 1 -26.18 9.88 13.67
N VAL A 2 -25.49 9.93 12.57
CA VAL A 2 -24.06 9.59 12.54
C VAL A 2 -23.30 10.70 13.28
N LEU A 3 -22.49 10.32 14.27
CA LEU A 3 -21.70 11.28 15.06
C LEU A 3 -20.63 11.92 14.18
N GLN A 4 -20.41 13.22 14.38
CA GLN A 4 -19.27 13.91 13.77
C GLN A 4 -17.99 13.56 14.51
N ARG A 5 -16.82 13.67 13.84
CA ARG A 5 -15.53 13.31 14.43
C ARG A 5 -15.28 13.90 15.82
N HIS A 6 -15.64 15.15 16.04
CA HIS A 6 -15.45 15.84 17.32
C HIS A 6 -16.42 15.39 18.43
N GLU A 7 -17.46 14.63 18.09
CA GLU A 7 -18.44 14.07 19.05
C GLU A 7 -18.04 12.66 19.51
N ILE A 8 -17.03 12.04 18.85
CA ILE A 8 -16.55 10.71 19.18
C ILE A 8 -15.55 10.81 20.34
N ASN A 9 -15.75 9.98 21.37
CA ASN A 9 -14.83 9.93 22.49
C ASN A 9 -13.46 9.42 22.05
N GLU A 10 -12.38 10.05 22.48
CA GLU A 10 -11.01 9.70 22.13
C GLU A 10 -10.66 8.22 22.42
N LYS A 11 -11.19 7.64 23.51
CA LYS A 11 -11.03 6.22 23.85
C LYS A 11 -11.60 5.25 22.81
N ASP A 12 -12.51 5.73 21.95
CA ASP A 12 -13.16 4.95 20.90
C ASP A 12 -12.50 5.21 19.54
N THR A 13 -11.29 5.77 19.52
CA THR A 13 -10.50 6.10 18.33
C THR A 13 -9.14 5.40 18.36
N TRP A 14 -8.54 5.25 17.17
CA TRP A 14 -7.17 4.75 17.07
C TRP A 14 -6.15 5.80 17.51
N ASP A 15 -5.18 5.39 18.32
CA ASP A 15 -4.04 6.24 18.71
C ASP A 15 -2.98 6.21 17.61
N LEU A 16 -3.02 7.19 16.71
CA LEU A 16 -2.06 7.32 15.61
C LEU A 16 -0.69 7.87 16.05
N SER A 17 -0.57 8.34 17.30
CA SER A 17 0.72 8.80 17.82
C SER A 17 1.74 7.66 17.95
N THR A 18 1.27 6.41 17.96
CA THR A 18 2.11 5.20 17.93
C THR A 18 2.82 4.98 16.59
N ILE A 19 2.30 5.58 15.51
CA ILE A 19 2.91 5.54 14.16
C ILE A 19 3.84 6.74 14.00
N TYR A 20 3.29 7.95 14.11
CA TYR A 20 4.03 9.20 14.18
C TYR A 20 3.45 10.06 15.29
N SER A 21 4.30 10.55 16.20
CA SER A 21 3.87 11.32 17.38
C SER A 21 3.15 12.62 17.04
N THR A 22 3.54 13.24 15.93
CA THR A 22 2.92 14.44 15.34
C THR A 22 3.11 14.42 13.82
N ASP A 23 2.55 15.41 13.12
CA ASP A 23 2.68 15.53 11.67
C ASP A 23 4.11 15.87 11.22
N GLN A 24 4.90 16.61 12.04
CA GLN A 24 6.26 17.00 11.67
C GLN A 24 7.19 15.79 11.43
N PRO A 25 7.30 14.78 12.32
CA PRO A 25 8.07 13.57 12.03
C PRO A 25 7.62 12.82 10.78
N TRP A 26 6.33 12.89 10.42
CA TRP A 26 5.84 12.32 9.19
C TRP A 26 6.36 13.08 7.95
N GLU A 27 6.34 14.42 7.99
CA GLU A 27 6.85 15.27 6.90
C GLU A 27 8.36 15.07 6.69
N GLU A 28 9.12 14.96 7.78
CA GLU A 28 10.56 14.69 7.75
C GLU A 28 10.84 13.29 7.14
N ALA A 29 10.10 12.27 7.59
CA ALA A 29 10.25 10.91 7.07
C ALA A 29 9.84 10.79 5.58
N LEU A 30 8.81 11.53 5.15
CA LEU A 30 8.39 11.59 3.74
C LEU A 30 9.54 12.12 2.87
N LYS A 31 10.18 13.20 3.31
CA LYS A 31 11.30 13.80 2.58
C LYS A 31 12.49 12.84 2.51
N GLU A 32 12.86 12.23 3.65
CA GLU A 32 13.97 11.27 3.69
C GLU A 32 13.71 10.05 2.79
N ALA A 33 12.49 9.52 2.80
CA ALA A 33 12.12 8.40 1.94
C ALA A 33 12.20 8.78 0.45
N SER A 34 11.73 9.97 0.08
CA SER A 34 11.83 10.46 -1.31
C SER A 34 13.28 10.55 -1.79
N GLU A 35 14.18 11.14 -0.97
CA GLU A 35 15.60 11.26 -1.29
C GLU A 35 16.28 9.89 -1.44
N LYS A 36 15.90 8.91 -0.61
CA LYS A 36 16.43 7.53 -0.71
C LYS A 36 15.91 6.80 -1.94
N ILE A 37 14.63 6.95 -2.28
CA ILE A 37 14.02 6.33 -3.47
C ILE A 37 14.71 6.84 -4.75
N GLU A 38 15.01 8.14 -4.84
CA GLU A 38 15.74 8.70 -5.98
C GLU A 38 17.10 8.02 -6.18
N SER A 39 17.73 7.54 -5.10
CA SER A 39 19.01 6.84 -5.18
C SER A 39 18.91 5.39 -5.67
N ALA A 40 17.70 4.82 -5.74
CA ALA A 40 17.50 3.41 -6.12
C ALA A 40 17.93 3.11 -7.56
N SER A 41 17.88 4.12 -8.45
CA SER A 41 18.31 3.98 -9.86
C SER A 41 19.77 3.52 -10.03
N GLN A 42 20.63 3.74 -9.01
CA GLN A 42 22.02 3.26 -9.03
C GLN A 42 22.14 1.73 -8.98
N TYR A 43 21.08 1.03 -8.61
CA TYR A 43 21.07 -0.43 -8.46
C TYR A 43 20.55 -1.16 -9.72
N GLU A 44 19.93 -0.44 -10.64
CA GLU A 44 19.47 -0.99 -11.91
C GLU A 44 20.62 -1.58 -12.70
N GLY A 45 20.49 -2.83 -13.15
CA GLY A 45 21.53 -3.59 -13.83
C GLY A 45 22.58 -4.23 -12.91
N HIS A 46 22.42 -4.10 -11.57
CA HIS A 46 23.41 -4.56 -10.59
C HIS A 46 22.88 -5.60 -9.59
N LEU A 47 21.61 -6.00 -9.72
CA LEU A 47 20.97 -6.93 -8.78
C LEU A 47 21.70 -8.28 -8.71
N LEU A 48 22.16 -8.79 -9.83
CA LEU A 48 22.78 -10.10 -9.97
C LEU A 48 24.32 -10.09 -10.07
N ASP A 49 24.97 -8.96 -9.80
CA ASP A 49 26.43 -8.85 -9.82
C ASP A 49 27.10 -9.82 -8.83
N SER A 50 26.46 -10.06 -7.69
CA SER A 50 26.92 -10.98 -6.66
C SER A 50 25.79 -11.34 -5.69
N ALA A 51 25.99 -12.36 -4.85
CA ALA A 51 25.08 -12.69 -3.76
C ALA A 51 24.97 -11.54 -2.72
N ASP A 52 26.03 -10.77 -2.50
CA ASP A 52 26.02 -9.59 -1.64
C ASP A 52 25.24 -8.43 -2.27
N SER A 53 25.32 -8.25 -3.59
CA SER A 53 24.51 -7.28 -4.33
C SER A 53 23.02 -7.62 -4.20
N LEU A 54 22.65 -8.88 -4.47
CA LEU A 54 21.27 -9.35 -4.31
C LEU A 54 20.76 -9.07 -2.89
N LEU A 55 21.54 -9.44 -1.86
CA LEU A 55 21.16 -9.19 -0.47
C LEU A 55 20.95 -7.69 -0.19
N THR A 56 21.95 -6.88 -0.55
CA THR A 56 21.93 -5.43 -0.25
C THR A 56 20.74 -4.73 -0.91
N ILE A 57 20.49 -5.05 -2.17
CA ILE A 57 19.40 -4.42 -2.93
C ILE A 57 18.04 -4.90 -2.43
N THR A 58 17.91 -6.20 -2.10
CA THR A 58 16.68 -6.75 -1.50
C THR A 58 16.39 -6.11 -0.13
N GLU A 59 17.39 -6.01 0.76
CA GLU A 59 17.22 -5.38 2.07
C GLU A 59 16.84 -3.89 1.92
N PHE A 60 17.43 -3.20 0.95
CA PHE A 60 17.12 -1.80 0.68
C PHE A 60 15.69 -1.63 0.13
N SER A 61 15.26 -2.45 -0.83
CA SER A 61 13.89 -2.44 -1.34
C SER A 61 12.87 -2.65 -0.23
N LEU A 62 13.01 -3.72 0.54
CA LEU A 62 12.10 -4.06 1.64
C LEU A 62 12.08 -3.00 2.76
N GLU A 63 13.21 -2.35 3.03
CA GLU A 63 13.25 -1.24 3.99
C GLU A 63 12.50 -0.02 3.46
N MET A 64 12.65 0.30 2.17
CA MET A 64 11.92 1.39 1.53
C MET A 64 10.42 1.13 1.48
N GLU A 65 10.00 -0.10 1.14
CA GLU A 65 8.60 -0.52 1.18
C GLU A 65 7.99 -0.31 2.57
N ARG A 66 8.67 -0.76 3.62
CA ARG A 66 8.23 -0.59 5.01
C ARG A 66 8.11 0.89 5.41
N GLN A 67 9.06 1.73 4.97
CA GLN A 67 9.01 3.16 5.27
C GLN A 67 7.84 3.84 4.56
N VAL A 68 7.65 3.55 3.28
CA VAL A 68 6.54 4.11 2.48
C VAL A 68 5.19 3.61 2.97
N GLU A 69 5.07 2.32 3.30
CA GLU A 69 3.84 1.75 3.88
C GLU A 69 3.48 2.46 5.19
N LYS A 70 4.45 2.68 6.07
CA LYS A 70 4.22 3.39 7.33
C LYS A 70 3.74 4.82 7.11
N LEU A 71 4.31 5.52 6.12
CA LEU A 71 3.90 6.87 5.73
C LEU A 71 2.47 6.86 5.18
N TYR A 72 2.17 5.90 4.31
CA TYR A 72 0.85 5.72 3.72
C TYR A 72 -0.21 5.43 4.78
N VAL A 73 0.03 4.46 5.67
CA VAL A 73 -0.94 4.06 6.70
C VAL A 73 -1.30 5.25 7.60
N TYR A 74 -0.31 6.05 8.04
CA TYR A 74 -0.59 7.24 8.83
C TYR A 74 -1.45 8.26 8.08
N ALA A 75 -1.06 8.59 6.85
CA ALA A 75 -1.77 9.58 6.04
C ALA A 75 -3.19 9.14 5.70
N HIS A 76 -3.37 7.86 5.35
CA HIS A 76 -4.66 7.26 5.06
C HIS A 76 -5.59 7.30 6.28
N MET A 77 -5.12 6.82 7.44
CA MET A 77 -5.92 6.83 8.67
C MET A 77 -6.25 8.25 9.14
N LYS A 78 -5.36 9.22 8.93
CA LYS A 78 -5.64 10.64 9.21
C LYS A 78 -6.70 11.20 8.28
N ASN A 79 -6.64 10.88 7.01
CA ASN A 79 -7.66 11.27 6.02
C ASN A 79 -9.02 10.65 6.36
N ASP A 80 -9.07 9.38 6.77
CA ASP A 80 -10.30 8.67 7.10
C ASP A 80 -10.98 9.18 8.39
N GLN A 81 -10.23 9.86 9.27
CA GLN A 81 -10.82 10.49 10.45
C GLN A 81 -11.82 11.60 10.10
N ASP A 82 -11.52 12.41 9.10
CA ASP A 82 -12.41 13.38 8.49
C ASP A 82 -11.95 13.72 7.07
N THR A 83 -12.59 13.12 6.08
CA THR A 83 -12.25 13.30 4.66
C THR A 83 -12.44 14.73 4.14
N ARG A 84 -12.97 15.66 4.96
CA ARG A 84 -13.14 17.08 4.61
C ARG A 84 -11.91 17.91 4.96
N GLU A 85 -10.96 17.35 5.73
CA GLU A 85 -9.73 18.04 6.12
C GLU A 85 -8.72 18.09 4.99
N ALA A 86 -8.61 19.24 4.31
CA ALA A 86 -7.72 19.43 3.17
C ALA A 86 -6.25 19.07 3.46
N LYS A 87 -5.78 19.27 4.69
CA LYS A 87 -4.42 18.91 5.11
C LYS A 87 -4.16 17.41 4.95
N TYR A 88 -5.07 16.57 5.43
CA TYR A 88 -4.88 15.12 5.40
C TYR A 88 -5.21 14.50 4.05
N GLN A 89 -6.07 15.14 3.25
CA GLN A 89 -6.19 14.82 1.82
C GLN A 89 -4.85 15.04 1.09
N GLU A 90 -4.16 16.16 1.39
CA GLU A 90 -2.83 16.44 0.81
C GLU A 90 -1.78 15.42 1.27
N TYR A 91 -1.78 15.02 2.55
CA TYR A 91 -0.86 14.00 3.07
C TYR A 91 -1.09 12.65 2.38
N TYR A 92 -2.34 12.25 2.23
CA TYR A 92 -2.69 11.03 1.54
C TYR A 92 -2.22 11.04 0.07
N ALA A 93 -2.46 12.16 -0.64
CA ALA A 93 -1.99 12.32 -2.01
C ALA A 93 -0.46 12.26 -2.13
N LYS A 94 0.28 12.89 -1.20
CA LYS A 94 1.75 12.81 -1.16
C LYS A 94 2.24 11.39 -0.91
N ALA A 95 1.60 10.66 0.01
CA ALA A 95 1.95 9.28 0.30
C ALA A 95 1.70 8.36 -0.91
N MET A 96 0.59 8.54 -1.63
CA MET A 96 0.29 7.82 -2.87
C MET A 96 1.31 8.12 -3.98
N THR A 97 1.70 9.39 -4.12
CA THR A 97 2.75 9.77 -5.08
C THR A 97 4.07 9.09 -4.75
N LEU A 98 4.46 9.07 -3.46
CA LEU A 98 5.68 8.40 -3.01
C LEU A 98 5.63 6.89 -3.25
N TYR A 99 4.46 6.27 -3.05
CA TYR A 99 4.24 4.86 -3.33
C TYR A 99 4.50 4.54 -4.82
N SER A 100 3.90 5.33 -5.72
CA SER A 100 4.13 5.17 -7.16
C SER A 100 5.59 5.43 -7.57
N GLN A 101 6.28 6.36 -6.91
CA GLN A 101 7.71 6.59 -7.12
C GLN A 101 8.55 5.39 -6.67
N LEU A 102 8.19 4.76 -5.56
CA LEU A 102 8.84 3.54 -5.09
C LEU A 102 8.69 2.40 -6.10
N GLU A 103 7.46 2.14 -6.55
CA GLU A 103 7.18 1.10 -7.57
C GLU A 103 7.99 1.34 -8.84
N GLN A 104 8.02 2.58 -9.32
CA GLN A 104 8.81 2.95 -10.49
C GLN A 104 10.32 2.75 -10.27
N ALA A 105 10.83 3.16 -9.10
CA ALA A 105 12.27 3.10 -8.80
C ALA A 105 12.79 1.66 -8.69
N PHE A 106 11.96 0.71 -8.29
CA PHE A 106 12.30 -0.71 -8.17
C PHE A 106 11.70 -1.58 -9.28
N SER A 107 11.13 -1.00 -10.32
CA SER A 107 10.54 -1.74 -11.44
C SER A 107 11.52 -2.68 -12.16
N PHE A 108 12.83 -2.46 -12.01
CA PHE A 108 13.89 -3.31 -12.54
C PHE A 108 14.07 -4.63 -11.74
N TYR A 109 13.64 -4.66 -10.46
CA TYR A 109 13.99 -5.72 -9.53
C TYR A 109 13.50 -7.10 -9.98
N GLU A 110 12.21 -7.23 -10.24
CA GLU A 110 11.64 -8.51 -10.67
C GLU A 110 12.16 -8.97 -12.03
N PRO A 111 12.21 -8.13 -13.08
CA PRO A 111 12.79 -8.51 -14.36
C PRO A 111 14.24 -9.00 -14.26
N GLU A 112 15.09 -8.28 -13.52
CA GLU A 112 16.48 -8.73 -13.32
C GLU A 112 16.54 -10.02 -12.51
N PHE A 113 15.75 -10.15 -11.44
CA PHE A 113 15.71 -11.37 -10.64
C PHE A 113 15.30 -12.59 -11.48
N MET A 114 14.37 -12.41 -12.43
CA MET A 114 13.91 -13.46 -13.34
C MET A 114 15.00 -13.95 -14.33
N GLU A 115 16.07 -13.19 -14.51
CA GLU A 115 17.22 -13.65 -15.31
C GLU A 115 18.07 -14.70 -14.58
N LEU A 116 17.89 -14.84 -13.26
CA LEU A 116 18.67 -15.77 -12.44
C LEU A 116 18.40 -17.21 -12.86
N SER A 117 19.47 -17.98 -13.13
CA SER A 117 19.37 -19.41 -13.35
C SER A 117 19.26 -20.18 -12.02
N GLU A 118 18.68 -21.38 -12.05
CA GLU A 118 18.59 -22.21 -10.84
C GLU A 118 19.96 -22.50 -10.21
N GLU A 119 21.00 -22.66 -11.03
CA GLU A 119 22.36 -22.93 -10.57
C GLU A 119 22.94 -21.71 -9.85
N GLN A 120 22.79 -20.52 -10.43
CA GLN A 120 23.22 -19.27 -9.81
C GLN A 120 22.45 -19.00 -8.52
N TYR A 121 21.14 -19.23 -8.52
CA TYR A 121 20.30 -19.06 -7.33
C TYR A 121 20.78 -19.93 -6.16
N LYS A 122 21.02 -21.23 -6.40
CA LYS A 122 21.57 -22.13 -5.40
C LYS A 122 22.94 -21.66 -4.90
N HIS A 123 23.80 -21.26 -5.83
CA HIS A 123 25.11 -20.73 -5.47
C HIS A 123 25.03 -19.46 -4.61
N PHE A 124 24.10 -18.55 -4.90
CA PHE A 124 23.92 -17.33 -4.11
C PHE A 124 23.42 -17.64 -2.70
N LEU A 125 22.47 -18.56 -2.53
CA LEU A 125 21.99 -18.99 -1.21
C LEU A 125 23.09 -19.69 -0.38
N GLU A 126 24.01 -20.41 -1.02
CA GLU A 126 25.14 -21.06 -0.34
C GLU A 126 26.24 -20.08 0.04
N SER A 127 26.55 -19.12 -0.86
CA SER A 127 27.64 -18.16 -0.66
C SER A 127 27.27 -17.00 0.29
N GLN A 128 25.98 -16.66 0.40
CA GLN A 128 25.48 -15.61 1.29
C GLN A 128 24.33 -16.13 2.16
N PRO A 129 24.62 -16.68 3.35
CA PRO A 129 23.61 -17.34 4.20
C PRO A 129 22.45 -16.43 4.64
N LYS A 130 22.63 -15.11 4.67
CA LYS A 130 21.55 -14.17 5.01
C LYS A 130 20.43 -14.18 3.96
N LEU A 131 20.70 -14.54 2.72
CA LEU A 131 19.68 -14.68 1.67
C LEU A 131 18.65 -15.76 1.99
N GLN A 132 19.00 -16.75 2.82
CA GLN A 132 18.08 -17.82 3.23
C GLN A 132 16.83 -17.29 3.96
N VAL A 133 16.93 -16.15 4.63
CA VAL A 133 15.78 -15.49 5.27
C VAL A 133 14.74 -15.10 4.21
N TYR A 134 15.18 -14.76 3.02
CA TYR A 134 14.34 -14.32 1.90
C TYR A 134 14.00 -15.46 0.93
N GLN A 135 14.44 -16.69 1.18
CA GLN A 135 14.27 -17.80 0.26
C GLN A 135 12.82 -18.02 -0.15
N HIS A 136 11.87 -17.96 0.79
CA HIS A 136 10.44 -18.09 0.45
C HIS A 136 9.95 -17.00 -0.49
N TYR A 137 10.39 -15.77 -0.30
CA TYR A 137 10.08 -14.65 -1.19
C TYR A 137 10.62 -14.90 -2.60
N PHE A 138 11.88 -15.29 -2.71
CA PHE A 138 12.53 -15.61 -3.98
C PHE A 138 11.89 -16.80 -4.69
N ASP A 139 11.56 -17.86 -3.95
CA ASP A 139 10.89 -19.03 -4.52
C ASP A 139 9.51 -18.66 -5.10
N LYS A 140 8.80 -17.72 -4.47
CA LYS A 140 7.54 -17.17 -4.99
C LYS A 140 7.74 -16.41 -6.29
N LEU A 141 8.72 -15.52 -6.35
CA LEU A 141 9.04 -14.80 -7.58
C LEU A 141 9.39 -15.77 -8.72
N LEU A 142 10.19 -16.80 -8.44
CA LEU A 142 10.56 -17.80 -9.46
C LEU A 142 9.37 -18.64 -9.93
N GLN A 143 8.39 -18.92 -9.06
CA GLN A 143 7.14 -19.59 -9.45
C GLN A 143 6.30 -18.73 -10.40
N GLU A 144 6.32 -17.41 -10.24
CA GLU A 144 5.59 -16.48 -11.09
C GLU A 144 6.23 -16.31 -12.47
N LYS A 145 7.50 -16.69 -12.63
CA LYS A 145 8.26 -16.56 -13.89
C LYS A 145 7.53 -17.16 -15.10
N GLU A 146 6.82 -18.27 -14.93
CA GLU A 146 6.05 -18.92 -16.00
C GLU A 146 4.76 -18.17 -16.36
N HIS A 147 4.34 -17.22 -15.51
CA HIS A 147 3.09 -16.46 -15.64
C HIS A 147 3.33 -14.99 -15.99
N VAL A 148 4.59 -14.54 -16.02
CA VAL A 148 4.95 -13.18 -16.43
C VAL A 148 4.70 -13.03 -17.93
N LEU A 149 3.91 -12.04 -18.26
CA LEU A 149 3.60 -11.70 -19.65
C LEU A 149 4.79 -11.02 -20.32
N SER A 150 4.75 -10.95 -21.65
CA SER A 150 5.75 -10.15 -22.36
C SER A 150 5.63 -8.67 -21.96
N GLN A 151 6.72 -7.91 -22.06
CA GLN A 151 6.74 -6.47 -21.75
C GLN A 151 5.59 -5.72 -22.44
N ARG A 152 5.28 -6.06 -23.69
CA ARG A 152 4.19 -5.43 -24.44
C ARG A 152 2.81 -5.76 -23.88
N GLU A 153 2.60 -6.98 -23.40
CA GLU A 153 1.34 -7.39 -22.78
C GLU A 153 1.15 -6.71 -21.42
N GLU A 154 2.21 -6.60 -20.62
CA GLU A 154 2.19 -5.84 -19.37
C GLU A 154 1.91 -4.36 -19.59
N GLU A 155 2.54 -3.72 -20.60
CA GLU A 155 2.25 -2.34 -20.99
C GLU A 155 0.77 -2.14 -21.39
N LEU A 156 0.19 -3.10 -22.12
CA LEU A 156 -1.21 -3.04 -22.51
C LEU A 156 -2.16 -3.21 -21.32
N LEU A 157 -1.85 -4.12 -20.40
CA LEU A 157 -2.63 -4.31 -19.19
C LEU A 157 -2.55 -3.10 -18.26
N ALA A 158 -1.36 -2.53 -18.09
CA ALA A 158 -1.16 -1.30 -17.32
C ALA A 158 -1.97 -0.13 -17.93
N ALA A 159 -1.95 0.04 -19.25
CA ALA A 159 -2.73 1.07 -19.94
C ALA A 159 -4.26 0.84 -19.82
N ALA A 160 -4.72 -0.39 -19.63
CA ALA A 160 -6.12 -0.71 -19.40
C ALA A 160 -6.54 -0.59 -17.93
N GLY A 161 -5.60 -0.40 -17.00
CA GLY A 161 -5.84 -0.40 -15.56
C GLY A 161 -6.90 0.61 -15.11
N GLU A 162 -6.88 1.84 -15.63
CA GLU A 162 -7.90 2.86 -15.35
C GLU A 162 -9.31 2.39 -15.77
N ILE A 163 -9.41 1.72 -16.90
CA ILE A 163 -10.70 1.19 -17.40
C ILE A 163 -11.20 0.08 -16.49
N PHE A 164 -10.30 -0.82 -16.05
CA PHE A 164 -10.66 -1.92 -15.16
C PHE A 164 -11.05 -1.43 -13.76
N GLY A 165 -10.42 -0.35 -13.26
CA GLY A 165 -10.74 0.27 -11.98
C GLY A 165 -12.06 1.06 -11.98
N SER A 166 -12.45 1.64 -13.12
CA SER A 166 -13.55 2.61 -13.23
C SER A 166 -14.91 2.10 -12.74
N ALA A 167 -15.21 0.82 -12.92
CA ALA A 167 -16.45 0.22 -12.44
C ALA A 167 -16.50 0.15 -10.91
N SER A 168 -15.39 -0.20 -10.27
CA SER A 168 -15.26 -0.24 -8.80
C SER A 168 -15.33 1.15 -8.20
N GLU A 169 -14.65 2.12 -8.80
CA GLU A 169 -14.71 3.52 -8.37
C GLU A 169 -16.11 4.11 -8.50
N THR A 170 -16.78 3.86 -9.64
CA THR A 170 -18.15 4.30 -9.86
C THR A 170 -19.09 3.70 -8.81
N PHE A 171 -18.95 2.39 -8.52
CA PHE A 171 -19.72 1.73 -7.48
C PHE A 171 -19.44 2.34 -6.10
N ALA A 172 -18.18 2.58 -5.75
CA ALA A 172 -17.80 3.17 -4.48
C ALA A 172 -18.39 4.58 -4.28
N ILE A 173 -18.39 5.40 -5.32
CA ILE A 173 -19.01 6.74 -5.28
C ILE A 173 -20.53 6.62 -5.12
N LEU A 174 -21.18 5.77 -5.91
CA LEU A 174 -22.61 5.54 -5.84
C LEU A 174 -23.03 5.07 -4.45
N ASP A 175 -22.35 4.05 -3.92
CA ASP A 175 -22.68 3.39 -2.65
C ASP A 175 -22.43 4.28 -1.43
N ASN A 176 -21.34 5.05 -1.44
CA ASN A 176 -20.94 5.85 -0.26
C ASN A 176 -21.41 7.30 -0.29
N ALA A 177 -21.73 7.86 -1.47
CA ALA A 177 -22.07 9.27 -1.60
C ALA A 177 -23.48 9.52 -2.13
N ASP A 178 -23.93 8.77 -3.12
CA ASP A 178 -25.17 9.07 -3.83
C ASP A 178 -26.39 8.29 -3.30
N ILE A 179 -26.20 7.05 -2.83
CA ILE A 179 -27.29 6.25 -2.29
C ILE A 179 -27.67 6.73 -0.90
N VAL A 180 -28.90 7.20 -0.77
CA VAL A 180 -29.51 7.49 0.52
C VAL A 180 -30.38 6.33 0.93
N PHE A 181 -29.90 5.54 1.90
CA PHE A 181 -30.67 4.41 2.40
C PHE A 181 -31.88 4.87 3.23
N PRO A 182 -33.00 4.09 3.20
CA PRO A 182 -34.20 4.45 3.90
C PRO A 182 -34.05 4.38 5.44
N TYR A 183 -35.00 4.97 6.15
CA TYR A 183 -35.16 4.79 7.57
C TYR A 183 -35.98 3.54 7.87
N VAL A 184 -35.60 2.82 8.91
CA VAL A 184 -36.31 1.65 9.44
C VAL A 184 -36.50 1.84 10.94
N LEU A 185 -37.44 1.08 11.56
CA LEU A 185 -37.60 1.06 13.00
C LEU A 185 -36.67 -0.01 13.57
N ASP A 186 -35.94 0.34 14.65
CA ASP A 186 -35.22 -0.65 15.47
C ASP A 186 -36.19 -1.39 16.43
N ASP A 187 -35.67 -2.33 17.25
CA ASP A 187 -36.48 -3.12 18.17
C ASP A 187 -37.18 -2.28 19.26
N ASP A 188 -36.64 -1.10 19.55
CA ASP A 188 -37.23 -0.14 20.48
C ASP A 188 -38.27 0.77 19.81
N GLY A 189 -38.52 0.58 18.51
CA GLY A 189 -39.45 1.38 17.70
C GLY A 189 -38.91 2.76 17.32
N LYS A 190 -37.61 2.97 17.38
CA LYS A 190 -36.95 4.21 17.01
C LYS A 190 -36.54 4.18 15.53
N GLU A 191 -36.79 5.28 14.82
CA GLU A 191 -36.29 5.44 13.43
C GLU A 191 -34.78 5.54 13.38
N VAL A 192 -34.16 4.64 12.59
CA VAL A 192 -32.72 4.58 12.33
C VAL A 192 -32.51 4.59 10.84
N GLN A 193 -31.64 5.47 10.34
CA GLN A 193 -31.22 5.46 8.94
C GLN A 193 -30.33 4.24 8.69
N LEU A 194 -30.64 3.48 7.66
CA LEU A 194 -29.81 2.37 7.22
C LEU A 194 -28.45 2.87 6.72
N SER A 195 -27.44 2.12 7.01
CA SER A 195 -26.09 2.15 6.46
C SER A 195 -25.53 0.74 6.57
N HIS A 196 -24.41 0.43 5.94
CA HIS A 196 -23.77 -0.87 6.12
C HIS A 196 -23.56 -1.22 7.60
N GLY A 197 -23.07 -0.28 8.40
CA GLY A 197 -22.85 -0.48 9.83
C GLY A 197 -24.14 -0.61 10.66
N THR A 198 -25.18 0.20 10.37
CA THR A 198 -26.46 0.11 11.09
C THR A 198 -27.24 -1.14 10.72
N TYR A 199 -27.12 -1.61 9.45
CA TYR A 199 -27.73 -2.86 9.01
C TYR A 199 -27.21 -4.05 9.81
N THR A 200 -25.88 -4.20 9.90
CA THR A 200 -25.27 -5.29 10.66
C THR A 200 -25.76 -5.32 12.11
N ARG A 201 -25.76 -4.13 12.76
CA ARG A 201 -26.24 -4.04 14.16
C ARG A 201 -27.71 -4.43 14.31
N LEU A 202 -28.59 -4.05 13.37
CA LEU A 202 -30.00 -4.39 13.39
C LEU A 202 -30.28 -5.88 13.13
N MET A 203 -29.36 -6.56 12.45
CA MET A 203 -29.45 -8.01 12.20
C MET A 203 -28.95 -8.87 13.35
N GLU A 204 -28.19 -8.30 14.28
CA GLU A 204 -27.63 -8.97 15.46
C GLU A 204 -28.46 -8.77 16.73
N SER A 205 -29.52 -7.95 16.69
CA SER A 205 -30.40 -7.59 17.82
C SER A 205 -31.58 -8.56 18.02
#